data_3ae80b136744dd1bf3b91534779a9509
#
_entry.id   3ae80b136744dd1bf3b91534779a9509
#
_cell.length_a   1.000
_cell.length_b   1.000
_cell.length_c   1.000
_cell.angle_alpha   90.00
_cell.angle_beta   90.00
_cell.angle_gamma   90.00
#
_symmetry.space_group_name_H-M   'P 1'
#
loop_
_entity.id
_entity.type
_entity.pdbx_description
1 polymer ?
#
loop_
_entity_poly.entity_id
_entity_poly.type
_entity_poly.pdbx_seq_one_letter_code
_entity_poly.pdbx_strand_id
1 'polypeptide(L)'
;MNPAAPSRVRSVDCAKCLAIFCVLLIHAASDVLRGGPISSIRWLTGLFWGSVSRGAVPLFLLCSGALLLDAERTISARHIWRRNIPHMLLALFFWAAVYKAIGLLTAGQTDAAALRGALRDWLLWQHEGHLYYLPVILLVYAALPLTRTFTAHADAKTMRYFLAFWFAFGVLLPTFRQLGLLQDFGGIVRQWPLPMVWSAIGCTVLGDALRRHPLTARCAGLLFAAGFLLCFAGTWLLSAKAGELKTPFLEGFSPGP
;
A
#
# COMPACT_ATOMS: atom_id res chain seq x y z
N MET A 1 33.27 19.81 3.88
CA MET A 1 33.30 18.35 3.65
C MET A 1 31.96 17.97 3.06
N ASN A 2 31.97 17.45 1.83
CA ASN A 2 30.76 16.96 1.18
C ASN A 2 30.33 15.68 1.90
N PRO A 3 29.12 15.54 2.48
CA PRO A 3 28.73 14.31 3.14
C PRO A 3 28.75 13.21 2.08
N ALA A 4 29.44 12.11 2.36
CA ALA A 4 29.48 10.94 1.48
C ALA A 4 28.05 10.53 1.09
N ALA A 5 27.83 10.29 -0.18
CA ALA A 5 26.52 9.85 -0.66
C ALA A 5 26.08 8.59 0.13
N PRO A 6 24.84 8.50 0.61
CA PRO A 6 24.40 7.39 1.43
C PRO A 6 24.61 6.09 0.65
N SER A 7 25.27 5.10 1.29
CA SER A 7 25.59 3.82 0.68
C SER A 7 24.32 3.15 0.14
N ARG A 8 24.38 2.71 -1.11
CA ARG A 8 23.28 2.02 -1.78
C ARG A 8 23.10 0.62 -1.15
N VAL A 9 21.87 0.31 -0.73
CA VAL A 9 21.55 -1.02 -0.16
C VAL A 9 20.96 -1.90 -1.26
N ARG A 10 21.81 -2.71 -1.89
CA ARG A 10 21.42 -3.53 -3.06
C ARG A 10 20.19 -4.41 -2.83
N SER A 11 20.05 -4.99 -1.65
CA SER A 11 18.88 -5.83 -1.30
C SER A 11 17.56 -5.03 -1.34
N VAL A 12 17.58 -3.79 -0.88
CA VAL A 12 16.40 -2.90 -0.93
C VAL A 12 16.09 -2.48 -2.36
N ASP A 13 17.11 -2.21 -3.17
CA ASP A 13 16.90 -1.88 -4.59
C ASP A 13 16.29 -3.07 -5.35
N CYS A 14 16.78 -4.29 -5.14
CA CYS A 14 16.19 -5.51 -5.70
C CYS A 14 14.75 -5.72 -5.24
N ALA A 15 14.46 -5.53 -3.95
CA ALA A 15 13.11 -5.66 -3.41
C ALA A 15 12.15 -4.64 -4.04
N LYS A 16 12.58 -3.40 -4.27
CA LYS A 16 11.79 -2.37 -4.96
C LYS A 16 11.54 -2.72 -6.42
N CYS A 17 12.54 -3.24 -7.14
CA CYS A 17 12.36 -3.70 -8.52
C CYS A 17 11.33 -4.85 -8.59
N LEU A 18 11.43 -5.83 -7.69
CA LEU A 18 10.44 -6.90 -7.59
C LEU A 18 9.04 -6.33 -7.29
N ALA A 19 8.93 -5.38 -6.35
CA ALA A 19 7.67 -4.76 -5.99
C ALA A 19 7.03 -4.01 -7.18
N ILE A 20 7.79 -3.29 -8.00
CA ILE A 20 7.28 -2.64 -9.23
C ILE A 20 6.71 -3.69 -10.18
N PHE A 21 7.45 -4.77 -10.43
CA PHE A 21 6.98 -5.86 -11.29
C PHE A 21 5.68 -6.48 -10.75
N CYS A 22 5.62 -6.72 -9.43
CA CYS A 22 4.40 -7.21 -8.79
C CYS A 22 3.22 -6.23 -8.90
N VAL A 23 3.44 -4.91 -8.84
CA VAL A 23 2.37 -3.92 -9.07
C VAL A 23 1.79 -4.04 -10.48
N LEU A 24 2.63 -4.21 -11.51
CA LEU A 24 2.15 -4.44 -12.88
C LEU A 24 1.31 -5.71 -12.97
N LEU A 25 1.75 -6.80 -12.31
CA LEU A 25 1.00 -8.06 -12.26
C LEU A 25 -0.35 -7.91 -11.55
N ILE A 26 -0.43 -7.13 -10.45
CA ILE A 26 -1.69 -6.85 -9.76
C ILE A 26 -2.69 -6.18 -10.70
N HIS A 27 -2.27 -5.17 -11.45
CA HIS A 27 -3.17 -4.48 -12.38
C HIS A 27 -3.63 -5.40 -13.50
N ALA A 28 -2.73 -6.13 -14.15
CA ALA A 28 -3.08 -7.11 -15.17
C ALA A 28 -4.01 -8.22 -14.64
N ALA A 29 -3.74 -8.73 -13.44
CA ALA A 29 -4.58 -9.75 -12.79
C ALA A 29 -5.98 -9.20 -12.43
N SER A 30 -6.08 -7.94 -12.02
CA SER A 30 -7.35 -7.31 -11.65
C SER A 30 -8.31 -7.23 -12.83
N ASP A 31 -7.84 -6.94 -14.02
CA ASP A 31 -8.67 -6.90 -15.23
C ASP A 31 -9.19 -8.29 -15.61
N VAL A 32 -8.34 -9.32 -15.47
CA VAL A 32 -8.74 -10.72 -15.69
C VAL A 32 -9.79 -11.18 -14.70
N LEU A 33 -9.64 -10.80 -13.41
CA LEU A 33 -10.59 -11.17 -12.35
C LEU A 33 -11.95 -10.52 -12.53
N ARG A 34 -12.01 -9.25 -12.97
CA ARG A 34 -13.27 -8.54 -13.20
C ARG A 34 -14.01 -9.02 -14.45
N GLY A 35 -13.30 -9.43 -15.49
CA GLY A 35 -13.87 -9.76 -16.79
C GLY A 35 -14.14 -11.25 -17.02
N GLY A 36 -13.78 -12.16 -16.10
CA GLY A 36 -13.85 -13.59 -16.30
C GLY A 36 -14.91 -14.29 -15.44
N PRO A 37 -15.51 -15.41 -15.95
CA PRO A 37 -16.38 -16.24 -15.12
C PRO A 37 -15.61 -16.82 -13.93
N ILE A 38 -16.21 -16.74 -12.74
CA ILE A 38 -15.61 -17.23 -11.49
C ILE A 38 -15.27 -18.72 -11.62
N SER A 39 -14.12 -19.10 -11.08
CA SER A 39 -13.57 -20.46 -11.12
C SER A 39 -13.18 -20.97 -12.53
N SER A 40 -13.29 -20.15 -13.57
CA SER A 40 -12.69 -20.49 -14.87
C SER A 40 -11.16 -20.54 -14.77
N ILE A 41 -10.50 -21.28 -15.68
CA ILE A 41 -9.02 -21.40 -15.68
C ILE A 41 -8.36 -20.00 -15.83
N ARG A 42 -8.95 -19.14 -16.66
CA ARG A 42 -8.50 -17.77 -16.86
C ARG A 42 -8.62 -16.95 -15.57
N TRP A 43 -9.75 -17.05 -14.87
CA TRP A 43 -9.99 -16.38 -13.60
C TRP A 43 -9.04 -16.87 -12.52
N LEU A 44 -8.85 -18.19 -12.38
CA LEU A 44 -7.92 -18.80 -11.42
C LEU A 44 -6.46 -18.39 -11.69
N THR A 45 -6.06 -18.26 -12.96
CA THR A 45 -4.74 -17.74 -13.33
C THR A 45 -4.57 -16.29 -12.90
N GLY A 46 -5.58 -15.43 -13.11
CA GLY A 46 -5.60 -14.06 -12.61
C GLY A 46 -5.52 -14.02 -11.09
N LEU A 47 -6.29 -14.86 -10.40
CA LEU A 47 -6.26 -14.96 -8.94
C LEU A 47 -4.89 -15.41 -8.42
N PHE A 48 -4.26 -16.39 -9.07
CA PHE A 48 -2.91 -16.85 -8.69
C PHE A 48 -1.90 -15.71 -8.74
N TRP A 49 -1.78 -15.02 -9.88
CA TRP A 49 -0.83 -13.92 -10.05
C TRP A 49 -1.15 -12.71 -9.19
N GLY A 50 -2.44 -12.39 -9.02
CA GLY A 50 -2.89 -11.35 -8.12
C GLY A 50 -2.54 -11.65 -6.65
N SER A 51 -2.66 -12.90 -6.21
CA SER A 51 -2.34 -13.33 -4.85
C SER A 51 -0.83 -13.36 -4.59
N VAL A 52 -0.02 -13.88 -5.53
CA VAL A 52 1.45 -13.87 -5.43
C VAL A 52 1.99 -12.47 -5.32
N SER A 53 1.40 -11.53 -6.05
CA SER A 53 1.88 -10.16 -6.14
C SER A 53 1.35 -9.23 -5.04
N ARG A 54 0.44 -9.69 -4.18
CA ARG A 54 -0.33 -8.83 -3.25
C ARG A 54 0.53 -8.08 -2.25
N GLY A 55 1.69 -8.60 -1.91
CA GLY A 55 2.67 -7.96 -1.04
C GLY A 55 3.42 -6.76 -1.63
N ALA A 56 3.17 -6.36 -2.87
CA ALA A 56 3.95 -5.33 -3.57
C ALA A 56 3.95 -3.98 -2.85
N VAL A 57 2.79 -3.43 -2.52
CA VAL A 57 2.67 -2.13 -1.83
C VAL A 57 3.22 -2.17 -0.41
N PRO A 58 2.86 -3.15 0.45
CA PRO A 58 3.55 -3.35 1.71
C PRO A 58 5.08 -3.44 1.57
N LEU A 59 5.59 -4.15 0.56
CA LEU A 59 7.04 -4.27 0.32
C LEU A 59 7.69 -2.91 0.04
N PHE A 60 7.05 -2.03 -0.74
CA PHE A 60 7.53 -0.65 -0.91
C PHE A 60 7.58 0.12 0.39
N LEU A 61 6.56 -0.01 1.24
CA LEU A 61 6.50 0.65 2.54
C LEU A 61 7.56 0.11 3.50
N LEU A 62 7.77 -1.21 3.55
CA LEU A 62 8.85 -1.85 4.31
C LEU A 62 10.23 -1.34 3.85
N CYS A 63 10.47 -1.31 2.55
CA CYS A 63 11.70 -0.77 1.98
C CYS A 63 11.92 0.71 2.33
N SER A 64 10.84 1.49 2.30
CA SER A 64 10.89 2.90 2.69
C SER A 64 11.22 3.05 4.16
N GLY A 65 10.61 2.25 5.04
CA GLY A 65 10.90 2.22 6.46
C GLY A 65 12.36 1.85 6.75
N ALA A 66 12.85 0.77 6.13
CA ALA A 66 14.24 0.33 6.28
C ALA A 66 15.28 1.39 5.89
N LEU A 67 14.94 2.29 4.94
CA LEU A 67 15.85 3.36 4.50
C LEU A 67 15.64 4.68 5.25
N LEU A 68 14.39 5.06 5.50
CA LEU A 68 14.04 6.38 6.02
C LEU A 68 14.10 6.45 7.55
N LEU A 69 13.90 5.33 8.24
CA LEU A 69 13.95 5.27 9.70
C LEU A 69 15.33 4.85 10.23
N ASP A 70 16.29 4.60 9.35
CA ASP A 70 17.67 4.32 9.73
C ASP A 70 18.27 5.51 10.51
N ALA A 71 18.68 5.27 11.76
CA ALA A 71 19.22 6.28 12.64
C ALA A 71 20.55 6.88 12.12
N GLU A 72 21.33 6.10 11.36
CA GLU A 72 22.59 6.56 10.77
C GLU A 72 22.40 7.59 9.65
N ARG A 73 21.20 7.67 9.08
CA ARG A 73 20.86 8.62 8.02
C ARG A 73 20.35 9.93 8.62
N THR A 74 21.05 11.02 8.38
CA THR A 74 20.60 12.34 8.78
C THR A 74 19.54 12.89 7.79
N ILE A 75 18.28 12.76 8.13
CA ILE A 75 17.18 13.31 7.34
C ILE A 75 16.49 14.40 8.18
N SER A 76 16.67 15.66 7.80
CA SER A 76 16.03 16.78 8.51
C SER A 76 14.58 16.93 8.09
N ALA A 77 13.71 17.36 9.02
CA ALA A 77 12.31 17.70 8.71
C ALA A 77 12.24 18.76 7.60
N ARG A 78 13.15 19.74 7.60
CA ARG A 78 13.23 20.75 6.53
C ARG A 78 13.46 20.14 5.14
N HIS A 79 14.30 19.11 5.04
CA HIS A 79 14.56 18.39 3.78
C HIS A 79 13.29 17.66 3.29
N ILE A 80 12.58 17.01 4.21
CA ILE A 80 11.33 16.32 3.90
C ILE A 80 10.30 17.30 3.32
N TRP A 81 10.03 18.39 4.02
CA TRP A 81 9.02 19.36 3.62
C TRP A 81 9.40 20.20 2.39
N ARG A 82 10.69 20.45 2.14
CA ARG A 82 11.14 21.28 1.00
C ARG A 82 11.51 20.47 -0.23
N ARG A 83 11.76 19.17 -0.10
CA ARG A 83 12.21 18.35 -1.22
C ARG A 83 11.32 17.13 -1.44
N ASN A 84 11.17 16.24 -0.45
CA ASN A 84 10.47 14.99 -0.64
C ASN A 84 8.98 15.18 -0.92
N ILE A 85 8.29 15.93 -0.06
CA ILE A 85 6.85 16.18 -0.21
C ILE A 85 6.54 16.94 -1.52
N PRO A 86 7.19 18.05 -1.88
CA PRO A 86 6.92 18.74 -3.14
C PRO A 86 7.18 17.86 -4.37
N HIS A 87 8.21 17.00 -4.37
CA HIS A 87 8.45 16.07 -5.47
C HIS A 87 7.30 15.05 -5.63
N MET A 88 6.79 14.51 -4.52
CA MET A 88 5.67 13.57 -4.57
C MET A 88 4.36 14.26 -5.00
N LEU A 89 4.12 15.49 -4.51
CA LEU A 89 2.99 16.30 -4.96
C LEU A 89 3.07 16.60 -6.45
N LEU A 90 4.24 17.04 -6.92
CA LEU A 90 4.45 17.29 -8.34
C LEU A 90 4.20 16.05 -9.18
N ALA A 91 4.74 14.90 -8.77
CA ALA A 91 4.51 13.63 -9.45
C ALA A 91 3.01 13.24 -9.47
N LEU A 92 2.31 13.39 -8.34
CA LEU A 92 0.88 13.10 -8.23
C LEU A 92 0.07 13.97 -9.19
N PHE A 93 0.22 15.29 -9.11
CA PHE A 93 -0.56 16.21 -9.95
C PHE A 93 -0.20 16.12 -11.43
N PHE A 94 1.08 15.90 -11.74
CA PHE A 94 1.50 15.69 -13.11
C PHE A 94 0.84 14.43 -13.73
N TRP A 95 0.98 13.28 -13.08
CA TRP A 95 0.41 12.05 -13.60
C TRP A 95 -1.12 12.07 -13.59
N ALA A 96 -1.75 12.65 -12.57
CA ALA A 96 -3.20 12.84 -12.56
C ALA A 96 -3.67 13.69 -13.76
N ALA A 97 -2.96 14.77 -14.10
CA ALA A 97 -3.28 15.57 -15.28
C ALA A 97 -3.12 14.77 -16.57
N VAL A 98 -2.06 13.97 -16.71
CA VAL A 98 -1.83 13.12 -17.88
C VAL A 98 -2.96 12.10 -18.04
N TYR A 99 -3.34 11.39 -16.96
CA TYR A 99 -4.42 10.39 -17.03
C TYR A 99 -5.78 11.02 -17.35
N LYS A 100 -6.10 12.18 -16.75
CA LYS A 100 -7.33 12.90 -17.09
C LYS A 100 -7.35 13.37 -18.54
N ALA A 101 -6.23 13.88 -19.05
CA ALA A 101 -6.11 14.27 -20.46
C ALA A 101 -6.32 13.06 -21.41
N ILE A 102 -5.68 11.92 -21.09
CA ILE A 102 -5.87 10.67 -21.86
C ILE A 102 -7.33 10.23 -21.78
N GLY A 103 -7.97 10.26 -20.60
CA GLY A 103 -9.38 9.89 -20.41
C GLY A 103 -10.32 10.76 -21.26
N LEU A 104 -10.12 12.08 -21.27
CA LEU A 104 -10.92 13.00 -22.08
C LEU A 104 -10.75 12.73 -23.59
N LEU A 105 -9.52 12.51 -24.03
CA LEU A 105 -9.19 12.25 -25.44
C LEU A 105 -9.79 10.91 -25.91
N THR A 106 -9.66 9.87 -25.11
CA THR A 106 -10.17 8.53 -25.45
C THR A 106 -11.71 8.48 -25.43
N ALA A 107 -12.34 9.27 -24.57
CA ALA A 107 -13.80 9.40 -24.52
C ALA A 107 -14.38 10.37 -25.57
N GLY A 108 -13.52 11.09 -26.33
CA GLY A 108 -13.97 12.12 -27.25
C GLY A 108 -14.66 13.34 -26.59
N GLN A 109 -14.45 13.51 -25.28
CA GLN A 109 -15.06 14.56 -24.47
C GLN A 109 -14.13 15.75 -24.33
N THR A 110 -14.13 16.64 -25.32
CA THR A 110 -13.25 17.82 -25.34
C THR A 110 -14.00 19.14 -25.19
N ASP A 111 -15.27 19.08 -24.81
CA ASP A 111 -16.08 20.27 -24.59
C ASP A 111 -15.68 20.99 -23.27
N ALA A 112 -16.12 22.26 -23.14
CA ALA A 112 -15.77 23.11 -22.01
C ALA A 112 -16.33 22.59 -20.67
N ALA A 113 -17.40 21.78 -20.67
CA ALA A 113 -17.96 21.22 -19.45
C ALA A 113 -17.12 20.05 -18.95
N ALA A 114 -16.70 19.15 -19.85
CA ALA A 114 -15.80 18.02 -19.54
C ALA A 114 -14.43 18.52 -19.03
N LEU A 115 -13.86 19.54 -19.68
CA LEU A 115 -12.60 20.16 -19.23
C LEU A 115 -12.71 20.77 -17.85
N ARG A 116 -13.79 21.50 -17.53
CA ARG A 116 -14.04 22.05 -16.20
C ARG A 116 -14.22 20.95 -15.16
N GLY A 117 -14.93 19.87 -15.49
CA GLY A 117 -15.08 18.70 -14.63
C GLY A 117 -13.73 18.07 -14.30
N ALA A 118 -12.91 17.78 -15.31
CA ALA A 118 -11.59 17.19 -15.12
C ALA A 118 -10.65 18.10 -14.30
N LEU A 119 -10.69 19.42 -14.52
CA LEU A 119 -9.91 20.38 -13.72
C LEU A 119 -10.37 20.41 -12.27
N ARG A 120 -11.68 20.41 -12.02
CA ARG A 120 -12.25 20.34 -10.67
C ARG A 120 -11.79 19.06 -9.96
N ASP A 121 -11.93 17.89 -10.61
CA ASP A 121 -11.52 16.62 -10.03
C ASP A 121 -10.03 16.57 -9.75
N TRP A 122 -9.22 17.13 -10.63
CA TRP A 122 -7.77 17.28 -10.43
C TRP A 122 -7.44 18.13 -9.20
N LEU A 123 -8.11 19.28 -9.02
CA LEU A 123 -7.91 20.16 -7.86
C LEU A 123 -8.44 19.54 -6.56
N LEU A 124 -9.52 18.75 -6.61
CA LEU A 124 -10.16 18.12 -5.44
C LEU A 124 -9.56 16.75 -5.09
N TRP A 125 -8.41 16.39 -5.67
CA TRP A 125 -7.73 15.11 -5.41
C TRP A 125 -8.54 13.88 -5.82
N GLN A 126 -9.51 14.02 -6.71
CA GLN A 126 -10.26 12.92 -7.31
C GLN A 126 -9.46 12.33 -8.46
N HIS A 127 -8.42 11.59 -8.11
CA HIS A 127 -7.48 11.00 -9.05
C HIS A 127 -7.83 9.53 -9.34
N GLU A 128 -7.20 9.00 -10.37
CA GLU A 128 -7.33 7.60 -10.77
C GLU A 128 -6.86 6.67 -9.64
N GLY A 129 -7.62 5.59 -9.40
CA GLY A 129 -7.42 4.71 -8.26
C GLY A 129 -6.01 4.12 -8.12
N HIS A 130 -5.30 3.91 -9.24
CA HIS A 130 -3.93 3.39 -9.19
C HIS A 130 -2.88 4.40 -8.69
N LEU A 131 -3.20 5.70 -8.63
CA LEU A 131 -2.33 6.73 -8.05
C LEU A 131 -2.40 6.80 -6.52
N TYR A 132 -3.25 6.01 -5.87
CA TYR A 132 -3.49 6.03 -4.42
C TYR A 132 -2.22 5.91 -3.56
N TYR A 133 -1.18 5.28 -4.08
CA TYR A 133 0.09 5.11 -3.35
C TYR A 133 0.79 6.46 -3.09
N LEU A 134 0.66 7.44 -3.99
CA LEU A 134 1.30 8.75 -3.84
C LEU A 134 0.76 9.55 -2.64
N PRO A 135 -0.56 9.69 -2.42
CA PRO A 135 -1.10 10.22 -1.17
C PRO A 135 -0.65 9.46 0.08
N VAL A 136 -0.56 8.13 0.00
CA VAL A 136 -0.09 7.30 1.12
C VAL A 136 1.35 7.63 1.49
N ILE A 137 2.27 7.68 0.53
CA ILE A 137 3.67 8.00 0.81
C ILE A 137 3.87 9.46 1.26
N LEU A 138 3.01 10.39 0.81
CA LEU A 138 3.01 11.77 1.32
C LEU A 138 2.77 11.82 2.82
N LEU A 139 1.79 11.07 3.33
CA LEU A 139 1.53 11.01 4.76
C LEU A 139 2.67 10.31 5.51
N VAL A 140 3.25 9.26 4.94
CA VAL A 140 4.45 8.62 5.50
C VAL A 140 5.58 9.64 5.65
N TYR A 141 5.82 10.48 4.63
CA TYR A 141 6.82 11.55 4.72
C TYR A 141 6.46 12.61 5.77
N ALA A 142 5.20 13.02 5.86
CA ALA A 142 4.75 14.00 6.86
C ALA A 142 4.91 13.44 8.28
N ALA A 143 4.64 12.15 8.50
CA ALA A 143 4.80 11.48 9.77
C ALA A 143 6.26 11.10 10.11
N LEU A 144 7.19 11.20 9.13
CA LEU A 144 8.56 10.72 9.26
C LEU A 144 9.34 11.31 10.46
N PRO A 145 9.24 12.62 10.79
CA PRO A 145 9.93 13.15 11.98
C PRO A 145 9.48 12.46 13.27
N LEU A 146 8.19 12.20 13.42
CA LEU A 146 7.61 11.53 14.59
C LEU A 146 8.03 10.06 14.66
N THR A 147 7.90 9.35 13.54
CA THR A 147 8.25 7.92 13.47
C THR A 147 9.75 7.70 13.68
N ARG A 148 10.61 8.57 13.17
CA ARG A 148 12.06 8.53 13.44
C ARG A 148 12.37 8.74 14.92
N THR A 149 11.76 9.73 15.57
CA THR A 149 11.94 9.95 17.01
C THR A 149 11.49 8.72 17.80
N PHE A 150 10.34 8.16 17.46
CA PHE A 150 9.84 6.94 18.09
C PHE A 150 10.81 5.77 17.92
N THR A 151 11.20 5.44 16.68
CA THR A 151 12.06 4.27 16.40
C THR A 151 13.47 4.42 16.94
N ALA A 152 13.98 5.65 17.12
CA ALA A 152 15.29 5.91 17.71
C ALA A 152 15.33 5.68 19.22
N HIS A 153 14.22 5.88 19.94
CA HIS A 153 14.16 5.80 21.40
C HIS A 153 13.36 4.61 21.93
N ALA A 154 12.57 3.93 21.09
CA ALA A 154 11.78 2.78 21.51
C ALA A 154 12.69 1.59 21.85
N ASP A 155 12.52 1.04 23.03
CA ASP A 155 13.10 -0.25 23.41
C ASP A 155 12.38 -1.41 22.70
N ALA A 156 12.94 -2.62 22.80
CA ALA A 156 12.37 -3.79 22.13
C ALA A 156 10.96 -4.15 22.61
N LYS A 157 10.59 -3.82 23.85
CA LYS A 157 9.25 -4.07 24.40
C LYS A 157 8.24 -3.08 23.81
N THR A 158 8.56 -1.81 23.79
CA THR A 158 7.75 -0.73 23.22
C THR A 158 7.55 -0.95 21.72
N MET A 159 8.62 -1.35 20.99
CA MET A 159 8.53 -1.66 19.56
C MET A 159 7.58 -2.82 19.30
N ARG A 160 7.69 -3.92 20.05
CA ARG A 160 6.78 -5.08 19.90
C ARG A 160 5.34 -4.71 20.22
N TYR A 161 5.12 -3.92 21.29
CA TYR A 161 3.79 -3.43 21.64
C TYR A 161 3.18 -2.58 20.51
N PHE A 162 3.93 -1.63 19.97
CA PHE A 162 3.50 -0.82 18.85
C PHE A 162 3.12 -1.66 17.63
N LEU A 163 3.97 -2.60 17.24
CA LEU A 163 3.72 -3.47 16.08
C LEU A 163 2.51 -4.38 16.30
N ALA A 164 2.31 -4.91 17.52
CA ALA A 164 1.14 -5.71 17.86
C ALA A 164 -0.15 -4.87 17.82
N PHE A 165 -0.11 -3.66 18.40
CA PHE A 165 -1.23 -2.72 18.36
C PHE A 165 -1.57 -2.33 16.90
N TRP A 166 -0.56 -1.93 16.13
CA TRP A 166 -0.74 -1.61 14.72
C TRP A 166 -1.31 -2.79 13.93
N PHE A 167 -0.80 -3.99 14.13
CA PHE A 167 -1.28 -5.19 13.42
C PHE A 167 -2.75 -5.48 13.76
N ALA A 168 -3.14 -5.37 15.05
CA ALA A 168 -4.51 -5.58 15.47
C ALA A 168 -5.46 -4.55 14.86
N PHE A 169 -5.15 -3.26 14.97
CA PHE A 169 -6.06 -2.18 14.57
C PHE A 169 -5.89 -1.73 13.11
N GLY A 170 -4.72 -1.91 12.54
CA GLY A 170 -4.41 -1.50 11.17
C GLY A 170 -4.47 -2.62 10.14
N VAL A 171 -4.48 -3.90 10.55
CA VAL A 171 -4.53 -5.05 9.65
C VAL A 171 -5.71 -5.96 9.97
N LEU A 172 -5.78 -6.54 11.19
CA LEU A 172 -6.80 -7.52 11.52
C LEU A 172 -8.22 -6.92 11.56
N LEU A 173 -8.42 -5.83 12.27
CA LEU A 173 -9.75 -5.21 12.37
C LEU A 173 -10.30 -4.70 11.04
N PRO A 174 -9.52 -4.00 10.17
CA PRO A 174 -9.97 -3.68 8.82
C PRO A 174 -10.34 -4.91 8.01
N THR A 175 -9.55 -5.99 8.09
CA THR A 175 -9.84 -7.25 7.40
C THR A 175 -11.14 -7.88 7.91
N PHE A 176 -11.36 -7.93 9.23
CA PHE A 176 -12.61 -8.44 9.80
C PHE A 176 -13.82 -7.61 9.40
N ARG A 177 -13.65 -6.28 9.31
CA ARG A 177 -14.70 -5.39 8.81
C ARG A 177 -15.06 -5.71 7.36
N GLN A 178 -14.07 -5.90 6.48
CA GLN A 178 -14.29 -6.25 5.08
C GLN A 178 -14.93 -7.64 4.91
N LEU A 179 -14.63 -8.58 5.81
CA LEU A 179 -15.25 -9.90 5.86
C LEU A 179 -16.69 -9.88 6.43
N GLY A 180 -17.17 -8.73 6.89
CA GLY A 180 -18.49 -8.61 7.50
C GLY A 180 -18.58 -9.12 8.94
N LEU A 181 -17.47 -9.56 9.53
CA LEU A 181 -17.46 -10.12 10.90
C LEU A 181 -17.72 -9.08 11.99
N LEU A 182 -17.64 -7.79 11.66
CA LEU A 182 -17.92 -6.68 12.59
C LEU A 182 -19.30 -6.03 12.34
N GLN A 183 -20.17 -6.63 11.53
CA GLN A 183 -21.47 -6.02 11.20
C GLN A 183 -22.40 -5.93 12.41
N ASP A 184 -22.33 -6.93 13.30
CA ASP A 184 -23.15 -6.99 14.52
C ASP A 184 -22.60 -6.10 15.65
N PHE A 185 -21.35 -5.66 15.54
CA PHE A 185 -20.76 -4.70 16.47
C PHE A 185 -21.15 -3.28 16.07
N GLY A 186 -22.14 -2.72 16.77
CA GLY A 186 -22.59 -1.34 16.56
C GLY A 186 -21.68 -0.30 17.25
N GLY A 187 -21.90 0.96 16.91
CA GLY A 187 -21.33 2.09 17.65
C GLY A 187 -19.81 2.27 17.50
N ILE A 188 -19.14 2.54 18.63
CA ILE A 188 -17.73 2.99 18.68
C ILE A 188 -16.75 1.96 18.09
N VAL A 189 -16.99 0.66 18.30
CA VAL A 189 -16.11 -0.42 17.84
C VAL A 189 -15.93 -0.40 16.31
N ARG A 190 -16.92 0.05 15.56
CA ARG A 190 -16.82 0.19 14.10
C ARG A 190 -15.83 1.27 13.65
N GLN A 191 -15.40 2.16 14.54
CA GLN A 191 -14.44 3.25 14.26
C GLN A 191 -13.01 2.87 14.62
N TRP A 192 -12.78 1.77 15.32
CA TRP A 192 -11.44 1.34 15.78
C TRP A 192 -10.47 0.94 14.65
N PRO A 193 -10.92 0.35 13.50
CA PRO A 193 -9.99 0.04 12.43
C PRO A 193 -9.28 1.29 11.93
N LEU A 194 -7.96 1.25 11.91
CA LEU A 194 -7.16 2.35 11.38
C LEU A 194 -7.31 2.40 9.85
N PRO A 195 -7.53 3.60 9.28
CA PRO A 195 -7.49 3.78 7.83
C PRO A 195 -6.16 3.32 7.25
N MET A 196 -6.18 2.86 6.00
CA MET A 196 -5.02 2.35 5.27
C MET A 196 -3.79 3.28 5.35
N VAL A 197 -4.01 4.58 5.30
CA VAL A 197 -2.95 5.58 5.32
C VAL A 197 -2.17 5.53 6.65
N TRP A 198 -2.85 5.38 7.78
CA TRP A 198 -2.22 5.18 9.09
C TRP A 198 -1.57 3.80 9.20
N SER A 199 -2.18 2.79 8.58
CA SER A 199 -1.60 1.45 8.47
C SER A 199 -0.27 1.44 7.72
N ALA A 200 -0.09 2.31 6.74
CA ALA A 200 1.17 2.48 6.01
C ALA A 200 2.33 2.93 6.92
N ILE A 201 2.06 3.76 7.92
CA ILE A 201 3.07 4.18 8.92
C ILE A 201 3.58 2.96 9.69
N GLY A 202 2.67 2.08 10.15
CA GLY A 202 3.06 0.84 10.82
C GLY A 202 3.89 -0.10 9.93
N CYS A 203 3.57 -0.20 8.63
CA CYS A 203 4.41 -0.92 7.66
C CYS A 203 5.83 -0.34 7.60
N THR A 204 6.00 0.98 7.62
CA THR A 204 7.35 1.58 7.61
C THR A 204 8.11 1.28 8.90
N VAL A 205 7.46 1.34 10.06
CA VAL A 205 8.07 0.96 11.34
C VAL A 205 8.44 -0.52 11.35
N LEU A 206 7.59 -1.41 10.81
CA LEU A 206 7.91 -2.83 10.64
C LEU A 206 9.13 -3.01 9.72
N GLY A 207 9.28 -2.21 8.66
CA GLY A 207 10.44 -2.25 7.77
C GLY A 207 11.76 -1.95 8.49
N ASP A 208 11.78 -0.95 9.37
CA ASP A 208 12.94 -0.67 10.22
C ASP A 208 13.20 -1.78 11.24
N ALA A 209 12.16 -2.32 11.87
CA ALA A 209 12.30 -3.44 12.79
C ALA A 209 12.87 -4.69 12.11
N LEU A 210 12.43 -5.01 10.89
CA LEU A 210 12.97 -6.12 10.09
C LEU A 210 14.41 -5.89 9.61
N ARG A 211 14.79 -4.63 9.37
CA ARG A 211 16.18 -4.26 9.08
C ARG A 211 17.09 -4.56 10.28
N ARG A 212 16.64 -4.23 11.49
CA ARG A 212 17.39 -4.47 12.74
C ARG A 212 17.41 -5.95 13.12
N HIS A 213 16.30 -6.64 12.91
CA HIS A 213 16.09 -8.04 13.28
C HIS A 213 15.51 -8.81 12.07
N PRO A 214 16.37 -9.22 11.11
CA PRO A 214 15.91 -9.89 9.90
C PRO A 214 15.32 -11.26 10.22
N LEU A 215 14.24 -11.59 9.49
CA LEU A 215 13.65 -12.92 9.53
C LEU A 215 14.59 -13.95 8.88
N THR A 216 14.56 -15.18 9.38
CA THR A 216 15.17 -16.29 8.66
C THR A 216 14.44 -16.54 7.33
N ALA A 217 15.15 -17.06 6.33
CA ALA A 217 14.55 -17.37 5.03
C ALA A 217 13.35 -18.34 5.16
N ARG A 218 13.42 -19.27 6.12
CA ARG A 218 12.31 -20.21 6.40
C ARG A 218 11.08 -19.48 6.93
N CYS A 219 11.24 -18.60 7.91
CA CYS A 219 10.12 -17.81 8.44
C CYS A 219 9.51 -16.91 7.37
N ALA A 220 10.34 -16.22 6.59
CA ALA A 220 9.88 -15.38 5.50
C ALA A 220 9.10 -16.19 4.44
N GLY A 221 9.60 -17.37 4.05
CA GLY A 221 8.94 -18.27 3.12
C GLY A 221 7.60 -18.79 3.64
N LEU A 222 7.52 -19.19 4.92
CA LEU A 222 6.29 -19.65 5.54
C LEU A 222 5.23 -18.53 5.63
N LEU A 223 5.64 -17.31 6.01
CA LEU A 223 4.75 -16.15 6.06
C LEU A 223 4.22 -15.79 4.66
N PHE A 224 5.10 -15.85 3.65
CA PHE A 224 4.70 -15.63 2.26
C PHE A 224 3.70 -16.70 1.79
N ALA A 225 3.98 -17.98 2.04
CA ALA A 225 3.10 -19.08 1.66
C ALA A 225 1.74 -18.99 2.37
N ALA A 226 1.72 -18.68 3.66
CA ALA A 226 0.49 -18.48 4.41
C ALA A 226 -0.33 -17.30 3.87
N GLY A 227 0.31 -16.17 3.61
CA GLY A 227 -0.33 -14.99 3.01
C GLY A 227 -0.87 -15.28 1.60
N PHE A 228 -0.09 -15.97 0.76
CA PHE A 228 -0.54 -16.40 -0.56
C PHE A 228 -1.76 -17.31 -0.48
N LEU A 229 -1.72 -18.35 0.37
CA LEU A 229 -2.84 -19.29 0.55
C LEU A 229 -4.08 -18.60 1.07
N LEU A 230 -3.94 -17.68 2.02
CA LEU A 230 -5.05 -16.88 2.54
C LEU A 230 -5.68 -16.03 1.44
N CYS A 231 -4.88 -15.31 0.66
CA CYS A 231 -5.37 -14.50 -0.44
C CYS A 231 -6.01 -15.35 -1.54
N PHE A 232 -5.34 -16.42 -1.97
CA PHE A 232 -5.82 -17.27 -3.06
C PHE A 232 -7.07 -18.06 -2.66
N ALA A 233 -6.96 -18.89 -1.62
CA ALA A 233 -8.05 -19.75 -1.19
C ALA A 233 -9.21 -18.95 -0.60
N GLY A 234 -8.92 -17.92 0.20
CA GLY A 234 -9.93 -17.05 0.79
C GLY A 234 -10.76 -16.33 -0.27
N THR A 235 -10.11 -15.71 -1.26
CA THR A 235 -10.81 -15.02 -2.36
C THR A 235 -11.58 -16.00 -3.22
N TRP A 236 -11.00 -17.16 -3.56
CA TRP A 236 -11.67 -18.17 -4.36
C TRP A 236 -12.94 -18.71 -3.67
N LEU A 237 -12.82 -19.14 -2.43
CA LEU A 237 -13.94 -19.72 -1.66
C LEU A 237 -15.08 -18.69 -1.47
N LEU A 238 -14.74 -17.44 -1.12
CA LEU A 238 -15.75 -16.40 -0.94
C LEU A 238 -16.44 -16.07 -2.26
N SER A 239 -15.68 -15.95 -3.36
CA SER A 239 -16.23 -15.63 -4.67
C SER A 239 -17.07 -16.78 -5.25
N ALA A 240 -16.61 -18.03 -5.12
CA ALA A 240 -17.36 -19.20 -5.55
C ALA A 240 -18.69 -19.36 -4.79
N LYS A 241 -18.68 -19.10 -3.47
CA LYS A 241 -19.89 -19.15 -2.65
C LYS A 241 -20.87 -18.01 -2.98
N ALA A 242 -20.36 -16.81 -3.28
CA ALA A 242 -21.19 -15.65 -3.58
C ALA A 242 -21.68 -15.61 -5.05
N GLY A 243 -21.04 -16.34 -5.96
CA GLY A 243 -21.30 -16.25 -7.40
C GLY A 243 -20.78 -14.95 -8.06
N GLU A 244 -20.06 -14.13 -7.30
CA GLU A 244 -19.48 -12.84 -7.73
C GLU A 244 -18.10 -12.63 -7.12
N LEU A 245 -17.27 -11.77 -7.73
CA LEU A 245 -15.94 -11.46 -7.22
C LEU A 245 -16.00 -10.82 -5.83
N LYS A 246 -15.42 -11.47 -4.85
CA LYS A 246 -15.24 -10.96 -3.48
C LYS A 246 -13.75 -10.74 -3.21
N THR A 247 -13.37 -9.53 -2.85
CA THR A 247 -11.97 -9.08 -2.78
C THR A 247 -11.43 -8.72 -1.39
N PRO A 248 -12.04 -9.12 -0.24
CA PRO A 248 -11.59 -8.65 1.07
C PRO A 248 -10.12 -8.99 1.37
N PHE A 249 -9.60 -10.09 0.83
CA PHE A 249 -8.19 -10.46 0.98
C PHE A 249 -7.28 -9.84 -0.08
N LEU A 250 -7.85 -9.28 -1.13
CA LEU A 250 -7.10 -8.61 -2.20
C LEU A 250 -7.04 -7.09 -2.04
N GLU A 251 -7.92 -6.48 -1.25
CA GLU A 251 -8.07 -5.02 -1.14
C GLU A 251 -7.47 -4.43 0.15
N GLY A 252 -6.78 -5.22 0.96
CA GLY A 252 -6.27 -4.79 2.26
C GLY A 252 -5.46 -3.49 2.30
N PHE A 253 -4.95 -3.02 1.15
CA PHE A 253 -4.31 -1.73 0.94
C PHE A 253 -4.94 -0.94 -0.23
N SER A 254 -6.18 -1.20 -0.59
CA SER A 254 -6.92 -0.40 -1.56
C SER A 254 -7.87 0.56 -0.81
N PRO A 255 -8.01 1.82 -1.22
CA PRO A 255 -9.12 2.63 -0.75
C PRO A 255 -10.39 1.90 -1.18
N GLY A 256 -11.21 1.53 -0.21
CA GLY A 256 -12.54 0.99 -0.49
C GLY A 256 -13.35 1.99 -1.33
N PRO A 257 -14.44 1.54 -1.93
CA PRO A 257 -15.32 2.40 -2.69
C PRO A 257 -15.82 3.56 -1.85
#